data_bc517393755c6f485dd963c917875e26
#
_entry.id   bc517393755c6f485dd963c917875e26
#
_cell.length_a   1.000
_cell.length_b   1.000
_cell.length_c   1.000
_cell.angle_alpha   90.00
_cell.angle_beta   90.00
_cell.angle_gamma   90.00
#
_symmetry.space_group_name_H-M   'P 1'
#
loop_
_entity.id
_entity.type
_entity.pdbx_description
1 polymer ?
#
loop_
_entity_poly.entity_id
_entity_poly.type
_entity_poly.pdbx_seq_one_letter_code
_entity_poly.pdbx_strand_id
1 'polypeptide(L)'
;MHDWSAKHVVLVHPDDPDRRILEEQLRSLGAVVTSVWPVPERVDDGTNALLLYISQPDEPRMSVLFESFGGVCLAIVNPDQPSAIRALAGYNVHGVLVRPHIRGALQAELVVAATNYGYAAKLRVRIAHLEANLRSRRVIEKATQLLVRSRGLTEAAAYEALRNEAMKRRLAIGALAQDLVAGHARANLATTSQDQKSSVTDVAVKRAAHTTASRS
;
A
#
# COMPACT_ATOMS: atom_id res chain seq x y z
N MET A 1 19.00 14.13 -15.45
CA MET A 1 18.30 15.41 -15.21
C MET A 1 16.81 15.10 -15.34
N HIS A 2 15.98 15.38 -14.35
CA HIS A 2 14.54 15.15 -14.47
C HIS A 2 13.97 16.16 -15.46
N ASP A 3 13.44 15.66 -16.56
CA ASP A 3 12.80 16.47 -17.59
C ASP A 3 11.34 16.71 -17.20
N TRP A 4 10.96 17.97 -17.06
CA TRP A 4 9.60 18.39 -16.75
C TRP A 4 8.79 18.76 -17.98
N SER A 5 9.38 18.66 -19.19
CA SER A 5 8.69 18.92 -20.45
C SER A 5 7.47 18.03 -20.58
N ALA A 6 6.33 18.65 -20.90
CA ALA A 6 5.03 18.00 -21.02
C ALA A 6 4.53 17.24 -19.77
N LYS A 7 5.14 17.47 -18.58
CA LYS A 7 4.63 16.92 -17.33
C LYS A 7 3.49 17.78 -16.79
N HIS A 8 2.42 17.12 -16.35
CA HIS A 8 1.30 17.79 -15.71
C HIS A 8 1.63 18.11 -14.26
N VAL A 9 1.54 19.37 -13.91
CA VAL A 9 1.80 19.89 -12.56
C VAL A 9 0.55 20.59 -12.06
N VAL A 10 0.05 20.18 -10.91
CA VAL A 10 -1.04 20.88 -10.22
C VAL A 10 -0.45 21.76 -9.14
N LEU A 11 -0.76 23.06 -9.23
CA LEU A 11 -0.38 24.08 -8.26
C LEU A 11 -1.60 24.49 -7.45
N VAL A 12 -1.65 24.08 -6.19
CA VAL A 12 -2.69 24.47 -5.24
C VAL A 12 -2.20 25.68 -4.45
N HIS A 13 -2.63 26.86 -4.86
CA HIS A 13 -2.12 28.12 -4.31
C HIS A 13 -3.18 29.22 -4.47
N PRO A 14 -3.33 30.15 -3.48
CA PRO A 14 -4.17 31.34 -3.64
C PRO A 14 -3.80 32.14 -4.88
N ASP A 15 -4.78 32.91 -5.38
CA ASP A 15 -4.51 33.82 -6.52
C ASP A 15 -3.79 35.07 -6.03
N ASP A 16 -2.48 34.99 -5.96
CA ASP A 16 -1.58 36.05 -5.52
C ASP A 16 -0.35 36.16 -6.46
N PRO A 17 0.50 37.18 -6.28
CA PRO A 17 1.69 37.38 -7.10
C PRO A 17 2.65 36.18 -7.08
N ASP A 18 2.78 35.47 -5.95
CA ASP A 18 3.66 34.33 -5.83
C ASP A 18 3.20 33.15 -6.71
N ARG A 19 1.87 32.92 -6.81
CA ARG A 19 1.34 31.91 -7.74
C ARG A 19 1.78 32.18 -9.17
N ARG A 20 1.69 33.41 -9.63
CA ARG A 20 2.07 33.80 -11.00
C ARG A 20 3.55 33.52 -11.27
N ILE A 21 4.41 33.84 -10.31
CA ILE A 21 5.85 33.57 -10.40
C ILE A 21 6.10 32.06 -10.52
N LEU A 22 5.42 31.24 -9.72
CA LEU A 22 5.53 29.78 -9.78
C LEU A 22 5.03 29.22 -11.11
N GLU A 23 3.89 29.70 -11.60
CA GLU A 23 3.35 29.29 -12.90
C GLU A 23 4.31 29.61 -14.04
N GLU A 24 4.89 30.81 -14.07
CA GLU A 24 5.88 31.20 -15.08
C GLU A 24 7.12 30.31 -15.04
N GLN A 25 7.65 30.05 -13.84
CA GLN A 25 8.81 29.16 -13.68
C GLN A 25 8.50 27.74 -14.12
N LEU A 26 7.34 27.17 -13.75
CA LEU A 26 6.94 25.84 -14.18
C LEU A 26 6.76 25.74 -15.70
N ARG A 27 6.11 26.74 -16.30
CA ARG A 27 5.96 26.79 -17.77
C ARG A 27 7.31 26.96 -18.48
N SER A 28 8.24 27.71 -17.91
CA SER A 28 9.58 27.83 -18.46
C SER A 28 10.39 26.53 -18.46
N LEU A 29 10.05 25.58 -17.56
CA LEU A 29 10.57 24.22 -17.54
C LEU A 29 9.84 23.27 -18.52
N GLY A 30 8.86 23.79 -19.27
CA GLY A 30 8.06 23.01 -20.22
C GLY A 30 6.90 22.26 -19.60
N ALA A 31 6.57 22.47 -18.31
CA ALA A 31 5.49 21.80 -17.65
C ALA A 31 4.11 22.33 -18.08
N VAL A 32 3.12 21.45 -18.10
CA VAL A 32 1.69 21.79 -18.23
C VAL A 32 1.14 22.08 -16.84
N VAL A 33 0.78 23.32 -16.57
CA VAL A 33 0.40 23.77 -15.22
C VAL A 33 -1.09 23.98 -15.12
N THR A 34 -1.71 23.35 -14.12
CA THR A 34 -3.09 23.60 -13.70
C THR A 34 -3.08 24.19 -12.31
N SER A 35 -3.58 25.42 -12.16
CA SER A 35 -3.64 26.10 -10.87
C SER A 35 -5.05 26.04 -10.32
N VAL A 36 -5.18 25.64 -9.06
CA VAL A 36 -6.47 25.50 -8.37
C VAL A 36 -6.41 26.11 -6.97
N TRP A 37 -7.54 26.62 -6.50
CA TRP A 37 -7.76 27.09 -5.13
C TRP A 37 -9.26 27.14 -4.84
N PRO A 38 -9.71 26.73 -3.66
CA PRO A 38 -8.98 26.13 -2.53
C PRO A 38 -8.51 24.69 -2.80
N VAL A 39 -8.04 24.01 -1.76
CA VAL A 39 -7.56 22.61 -1.84
C VAL A 39 -8.65 21.73 -2.45
N PRO A 40 -8.38 21.07 -3.58
CA PRO A 40 -9.35 20.18 -4.23
C PRO A 40 -9.50 18.87 -3.46
N GLU A 41 -10.62 18.19 -3.63
CA GLU A 41 -10.83 16.87 -3.03
C GLU A 41 -9.96 15.79 -3.68
N ARG A 42 -9.67 15.94 -4.97
CA ARG A 42 -8.86 14.99 -5.77
C ARG A 42 -8.08 15.74 -6.83
N VAL A 43 -7.02 15.10 -7.27
CA VAL A 43 -6.18 15.54 -8.40
C VAL A 43 -6.27 14.47 -9.48
N ASP A 44 -6.24 14.87 -10.75
CA ASP A 44 -6.32 13.96 -11.88
C ASP A 44 -5.19 12.92 -11.89
N ASP A 45 -5.52 11.67 -12.25
CA ASP A 45 -4.59 10.54 -12.27
C ASP A 45 -3.37 10.76 -13.21
N GLY A 46 -3.50 11.67 -14.19
CA GLY A 46 -2.42 12.06 -15.09
C GLY A 46 -1.42 13.05 -14.51
N THR A 47 -1.62 13.55 -13.28
CA THR A 47 -0.76 14.54 -12.63
C THR A 47 0.58 13.91 -12.20
N ASN A 48 1.68 14.54 -12.61
CA ASN A 48 3.03 14.08 -12.30
C ASN A 48 3.59 14.71 -11.00
N ALA A 49 3.22 15.97 -10.73
CA ALA A 49 3.61 16.66 -9.52
C ALA A 49 2.49 17.51 -8.95
N LEU A 50 2.48 17.59 -7.63
CA LEU A 50 1.57 18.41 -6.84
C LEU A 50 2.41 19.39 -6.01
N LEU A 51 2.16 20.69 -6.19
CA LEU A 51 2.70 21.76 -5.38
C LEU A 51 1.56 22.32 -4.54
N LEU A 52 1.65 22.22 -3.22
CA LEU A 52 0.54 22.59 -2.33
C LEU A 52 0.97 23.62 -1.30
N TYR A 53 0.33 24.80 -1.33
CA TYR A 53 0.52 25.81 -0.31
C TYR A 53 -0.23 25.46 0.98
N ILE A 54 0.53 25.35 2.08
CA ILE A 54 0.01 25.02 3.40
C ILE A 54 -0.42 26.33 4.08
N SER A 55 -1.69 26.69 3.93
CA SER A 55 -2.29 27.86 4.60
C SER A 55 -2.91 27.50 5.93
N GLN A 56 -3.55 26.34 6.02
CA GLN A 56 -4.23 25.82 7.21
C GLN A 56 -3.75 24.37 7.42
N PRO A 57 -2.78 24.15 8.31
CA PRO A 57 -2.14 22.84 8.48
C PRO A 57 -3.08 21.74 8.99
N ASP A 58 -4.18 22.13 9.63
CA ASP A 58 -5.15 21.18 10.20
C ASP A 58 -6.32 20.87 9.24
N GLU A 59 -6.23 21.29 7.96
CA GLU A 59 -7.26 20.98 6.97
C GLU A 59 -7.21 19.49 6.59
N PRO A 60 -8.28 18.70 6.86
CA PRO A 60 -8.29 17.26 6.61
C PRO A 60 -8.03 16.88 5.14
N ARG A 61 -8.44 17.76 4.20
CA ARG A 61 -8.24 17.54 2.75
C ARG A 61 -6.77 17.53 2.36
N MET A 62 -5.93 18.32 3.03
CA MET A 62 -4.49 18.33 2.77
C MET A 62 -3.85 16.99 3.08
N SER A 63 -4.13 16.42 4.26
CA SER A 63 -3.59 15.10 4.65
C SER A 63 -3.99 14.02 3.66
N VAL A 64 -5.28 13.96 3.33
CA VAL A 64 -5.80 12.99 2.36
C VAL A 64 -5.14 13.14 0.99
N LEU A 65 -4.95 14.38 0.53
CA LEU A 65 -4.36 14.65 -0.76
C LEU A 65 -2.87 14.25 -0.80
N PHE A 66 -2.09 14.56 0.23
CA PHE A 66 -0.68 14.15 0.33
C PHE A 66 -0.50 12.64 0.47
N GLU A 67 -1.40 11.95 1.14
CA GLU A 67 -1.35 10.49 1.32
C GLU A 67 -1.78 9.73 0.06
N SER A 68 -2.82 10.21 -0.62
CA SER A 68 -3.40 9.54 -1.78
C SER A 68 -2.67 9.83 -3.09
N PHE A 69 -1.92 10.92 -3.19
CA PHE A 69 -1.26 11.31 -4.41
C PHE A 69 -0.03 10.45 -4.72
N GLY A 70 -0.03 9.85 -5.90
CA GLY A 70 0.99 8.90 -6.35
C GLY A 70 2.18 9.51 -7.08
N GLY A 71 2.35 10.83 -7.07
CA GLY A 71 3.40 11.54 -7.79
C GLY A 71 4.36 12.31 -6.87
N VAL A 72 5.09 13.26 -7.47
CA VAL A 72 6.01 14.13 -6.73
C VAL A 72 5.23 15.19 -5.96
N CYS A 73 5.41 15.27 -4.64
CA CYS A 73 4.76 16.26 -3.78
C CYS A 73 5.77 17.30 -3.27
N LEU A 74 5.46 18.58 -3.48
CA LEU A 74 6.15 19.69 -2.82
C LEU A 74 5.16 20.46 -1.94
N ALA A 75 5.57 20.73 -0.72
CA ALA A 75 4.87 21.67 0.14
C ALA A 75 5.42 23.09 -0.08
N ILE A 76 4.53 24.06 -0.13
CA ILE A 76 4.86 25.49 -0.13
C ILE A 76 4.49 26.05 1.23
N VAL A 77 5.44 26.63 1.94
CA VAL A 77 5.23 27.15 3.29
C VAL A 77 5.62 28.61 3.42
N ASN A 78 4.93 29.32 4.31
CA ASN A 78 5.37 30.62 4.78
C ASN A 78 6.22 30.42 6.04
N PRO A 79 7.48 30.90 6.10
CA PRO A 79 8.34 30.75 7.28
C PRO A 79 7.79 31.47 8.51
N ASP A 80 6.92 32.46 8.34
CA ASP A 80 6.26 33.18 9.43
C ASP A 80 5.10 32.38 10.07
N GLN A 81 4.82 31.18 9.56
CA GLN A 81 3.79 30.26 10.08
C GLN A 81 4.41 28.98 10.69
N PRO A 82 4.83 28.99 11.95
CA PRO A 82 5.44 27.81 12.59
C PRO A 82 4.53 26.59 12.61
N SER A 83 3.23 26.75 12.61
CA SER A 83 2.24 25.66 12.53
C SER A 83 2.33 24.91 11.19
N ALA A 84 2.47 25.63 10.08
CA ALA A 84 2.61 25.04 8.75
C ALA A 84 3.93 24.23 8.66
N ILE A 85 5.02 24.76 9.23
CA ILE A 85 6.32 24.05 9.27
C ILE A 85 6.21 22.77 10.10
N ARG A 86 5.57 22.82 11.26
CA ARG A 86 5.36 21.62 12.10
C ARG A 86 4.52 20.56 11.40
N ALA A 87 3.52 20.97 10.63
CA ALA A 87 2.65 20.06 9.90
C ALA A 87 3.39 19.24 8.81
N LEU A 88 4.52 19.73 8.30
CA LEU A 88 5.34 19.00 7.31
C LEU A 88 5.77 17.62 7.81
N ALA A 89 5.97 17.45 9.12
CA ALA A 89 6.35 16.17 9.70
C ALA A 89 5.26 15.08 9.56
N GLY A 90 4.01 15.49 9.40
CA GLY A 90 2.86 14.59 9.20
C GLY A 90 2.52 14.33 7.75
N TYR A 91 3.09 15.05 6.80
CA TYR A 91 2.76 14.95 5.39
C TYR A 91 3.82 14.16 4.60
N ASN A 92 3.38 13.38 3.63
CA ASN A 92 4.28 12.65 2.73
C ASN A 92 4.80 13.59 1.62
N VAL A 93 5.64 14.58 2.00
CA VAL A 93 6.25 15.54 1.07
C VAL A 93 7.64 15.09 0.64
N HIS A 94 7.99 15.40 -0.60
CA HIS A 94 9.30 15.06 -1.18
C HIS A 94 10.27 16.24 -1.22
N GLY A 95 9.73 17.46 -1.09
CA GLY A 95 10.49 18.71 -1.03
C GLY A 95 9.65 19.85 -0.45
N VAL A 96 10.31 20.94 -0.07
CA VAL A 96 9.66 22.10 0.55
C VAL A 96 10.14 23.38 -0.12
N LEU A 97 9.21 24.19 -0.59
CA LEU A 97 9.49 25.52 -1.12
C LEU A 97 9.05 26.58 -0.11
N VAL A 98 9.97 27.46 0.25
CA VAL A 98 9.74 28.51 1.24
C VAL A 98 9.44 29.83 0.56
N ARG A 99 8.45 30.56 1.03
CA ARG A 99 8.11 31.93 0.57
C ARG A 99 9.00 32.98 1.26
N PRO A 100 9.32 34.11 0.60
CA PRO A 100 9.08 34.40 -0.81
C PRO A 100 9.97 33.58 -1.74
N HIS A 101 9.46 33.25 -2.93
CA HIS A 101 10.16 32.36 -3.86
C HIS A 101 11.32 33.07 -4.57
N ILE A 102 12.50 32.47 -4.46
CA ILE A 102 13.70 32.93 -5.18
C ILE A 102 13.71 32.30 -6.58
N ARG A 103 14.03 33.06 -7.61
CA ARG A 103 14.21 32.53 -8.96
C ARG A 103 15.24 31.41 -8.96
N GLY A 104 14.90 30.30 -9.58
CA GLY A 104 15.73 29.10 -9.63
C GLY A 104 15.59 28.14 -8.45
N ALA A 105 15.05 28.57 -7.31
CA ALA A 105 14.82 27.69 -6.17
C ALA A 105 13.82 26.57 -6.50
N LEU A 106 12.76 26.89 -7.23
CA LEU A 106 11.76 25.91 -7.65
C LEU A 106 12.36 24.77 -8.48
N GLN A 107 13.25 25.09 -9.44
CA GLN A 107 13.89 24.06 -10.27
C GLN A 107 14.76 23.13 -9.43
N ALA A 108 15.53 23.67 -8.49
CA ALA A 108 16.38 22.89 -7.60
C ALA A 108 15.51 21.99 -6.70
N GLU A 109 14.46 22.54 -6.10
CA GLU A 109 13.53 21.80 -5.26
C GLU A 109 12.78 20.70 -6.03
N LEU A 110 12.36 20.94 -7.26
CA LEU A 110 11.75 19.92 -8.11
C LEU A 110 12.70 18.75 -8.41
N VAL A 111 13.99 19.03 -8.63
CA VAL A 111 15.00 17.97 -8.83
C VAL A 111 15.18 17.16 -7.55
N VAL A 112 15.29 17.81 -6.40
CA VAL A 112 15.43 17.15 -5.09
C VAL A 112 14.18 16.32 -4.79
N ALA A 113 12.99 16.90 -4.95
CA ALA A 113 11.73 16.22 -4.69
C ALA A 113 11.53 14.99 -5.60
N ALA A 114 11.84 15.12 -6.89
CA ALA A 114 11.75 13.99 -7.81
C ALA A 114 12.75 12.87 -7.47
N THR A 115 13.96 13.25 -7.01
CA THR A 115 14.97 12.29 -6.54
C THR A 115 14.50 11.55 -5.29
N ASN A 116 13.97 12.28 -4.31
CA ASN A 116 13.42 11.72 -3.06
C ASN A 116 12.24 10.77 -3.35
N TYR A 117 11.31 11.19 -4.21
CA TYR A 117 10.21 10.33 -4.67
C TYR A 117 10.73 9.03 -5.30
N GLY A 118 11.69 9.13 -6.22
CA GLY A 118 12.28 7.97 -6.88
C GLY A 118 12.99 7.02 -5.90
N TYR A 119 13.67 7.58 -4.90
CA TYR A 119 14.30 6.79 -3.84
C TYR A 119 13.25 6.07 -2.96
N ALA A 120 12.23 6.78 -2.52
CA ALA A 120 11.13 6.20 -1.74
C ALA A 120 10.39 5.10 -2.52
N ALA A 121 10.16 5.29 -3.82
CA ALA A 121 9.54 4.28 -4.69
C ALA A 121 10.39 3.01 -4.77
N LYS A 122 11.71 3.13 -4.93
CA LYS A 122 12.65 1.99 -4.93
C LYS A 122 12.62 1.23 -3.59
N LEU A 123 12.58 1.96 -2.47
CA LEU A 123 12.47 1.34 -1.15
C LEU A 123 11.16 0.57 -0.96
N ARG A 124 10.03 1.14 -1.39
CA ARG A 124 8.72 0.46 -1.33
C ARG A 124 8.73 -0.86 -2.10
N VAL A 125 9.28 -0.86 -3.32
CA VAL A 125 9.43 -2.09 -4.13
C VAL A 125 10.32 -3.11 -3.40
N ARG A 126 11.43 -2.66 -2.81
CA ARG A 126 12.34 -3.54 -2.06
C ARG A 126 11.68 -4.15 -0.83
N ILE A 127 10.94 -3.35 -0.07
CA ILE A 127 10.17 -3.83 1.10
C ILE A 127 9.13 -4.85 0.67
N ALA A 128 8.32 -4.56 -0.35
CA ALA A 128 7.30 -5.48 -0.87
C ALA A 128 7.91 -6.82 -1.32
N HIS A 129 9.10 -6.78 -1.95
CA HIS A 129 9.81 -7.99 -2.35
C HIS A 129 10.29 -8.82 -1.14
N LEU A 130 10.86 -8.16 -0.12
CA LEU A 130 11.30 -8.83 1.11
C LEU A 130 10.13 -9.46 1.86
N GLU A 131 9.02 -8.75 1.99
CA GLU A 131 7.79 -9.27 2.60
C GLU A 131 7.21 -10.47 1.85
N ALA A 132 7.24 -10.43 0.50
CA ALA A 132 6.81 -11.55 -0.33
C ALA A 132 7.68 -12.79 -0.10
N ASN A 133 9.01 -12.60 -0.01
CA ASN A 133 9.95 -13.67 0.29
C ASN A 133 9.73 -14.29 1.68
N LEU A 134 9.51 -13.44 2.70
CA LEU A 134 9.20 -13.91 4.05
C LEU A 134 7.88 -14.68 4.11
N ARG A 135 6.85 -14.19 3.44
CA ARG A 135 5.55 -14.90 3.32
C ARG A 135 5.74 -16.24 2.63
N SER A 136 6.47 -16.28 1.52
CA SER A 136 6.75 -17.52 0.79
C SER A 136 7.48 -18.55 1.67
N ARG A 137 8.53 -18.15 2.41
CA ARG A 137 9.24 -19.05 3.33
C ARG A 137 8.31 -19.65 4.39
N ARG A 138 7.50 -18.82 5.06
CA ARG A 138 6.54 -19.30 6.07
C ARG A 138 5.53 -20.30 5.51
N VAL A 139 5.08 -20.09 4.29
CA VAL A 139 4.11 -20.99 3.64
C VAL A 139 4.76 -22.29 3.23
N ILE A 140 6.00 -22.25 2.73
CA ILE A 140 6.79 -23.46 2.41
C ILE A 140 7.03 -24.29 3.68
N GLU A 141 7.42 -23.67 4.79
CA GLU A 141 7.56 -24.37 6.08
C GLU A 141 6.28 -25.04 6.50
N LYS A 142 5.16 -24.34 6.46
CA LYS A 142 3.85 -24.92 6.80
C LYS A 142 3.49 -26.09 5.90
N ALA A 143 3.69 -25.99 4.59
CA ALA A 143 3.43 -27.05 3.63
C ALA A 143 4.33 -28.27 3.88
N THR A 144 5.62 -28.03 4.17
CA THR A 144 6.58 -29.08 4.54
C THR A 144 6.13 -29.81 5.81
N GLN A 145 5.75 -29.08 6.87
CA GLN A 145 5.24 -29.68 8.10
C GLN A 145 3.96 -30.49 7.88
N LEU A 146 3.07 -30.03 7.00
CA LEU A 146 1.87 -30.78 6.63
C LEU A 146 2.22 -32.11 5.94
N LEU A 147 3.18 -32.12 5.04
CA LEU A 147 3.68 -33.33 4.37
C LEU A 147 4.37 -34.29 5.35
N VAL A 148 5.15 -33.76 6.28
CA VAL A 148 5.76 -34.57 7.36
C VAL A 148 4.66 -35.25 8.17
N ARG A 149 3.65 -34.54 8.62
CA ARG A 149 2.56 -35.09 9.45
C ARG A 149 1.66 -36.07 8.69
N SER A 150 1.30 -35.75 7.44
CA SER A 150 0.34 -36.52 6.66
C SER A 150 0.94 -37.75 5.98
N ARG A 151 2.25 -37.75 5.67
CA ARG A 151 2.92 -38.82 4.94
C ARG A 151 4.06 -39.50 5.71
N GLY A 152 4.35 -39.07 6.93
CA GLY A 152 5.44 -39.64 7.73
C GLY A 152 6.84 -39.38 7.15
N LEU A 153 6.98 -38.34 6.33
CA LEU A 153 8.27 -38.01 5.68
C LEU A 153 9.19 -37.27 6.65
N THR A 154 10.49 -37.35 6.40
CA THR A 154 11.44 -36.43 7.03
C THR A 154 11.27 -35.04 6.43
N GLU A 155 11.67 -34.00 7.15
CA GLU A 155 11.55 -32.60 6.68
C GLU A 155 12.26 -32.39 5.34
N ALA A 156 13.46 -32.96 5.17
CA ALA A 156 14.22 -32.91 3.92
C ALA A 156 13.45 -33.58 2.77
N ALA A 157 12.90 -34.79 2.98
CA ALA A 157 12.13 -35.51 1.97
C ALA A 157 10.83 -34.79 1.61
N ALA A 158 10.17 -34.18 2.59
CA ALA A 158 8.95 -33.39 2.38
C ALA A 158 9.21 -32.14 1.54
N TYR A 159 10.31 -31.42 1.81
CA TYR A 159 10.74 -30.26 1.02
C TYR A 159 11.09 -30.66 -0.42
N GLU A 160 11.87 -31.73 -0.60
CA GLU A 160 12.21 -32.28 -1.93
C GLU A 160 10.96 -32.70 -2.71
N ALA A 161 9.99 -33.34 -2.08
CA ALA A 161 8.73 -33.70 -2.71
C ALA A 161 7.96 -32.48 -3.17
N LEU A 162 7.88 -31.43 -2.33
CA LEU A 162 7.23 -30.16 -2.65
C LEU A 162 7.92 -29.47 -3.84
N ARG A 163 9.26 -29.45 -3.84
CA ARG A 163 10.08 -28.86 -4.91
C ARG A 163 9.88 -29.59 -6.24
N ASN A 164 9.96 -30.92 -6.23
CA ASN A 164 9.80 -31.74 -7.42
C ASN A 164 8.42 -31.60 -8.04
N GLU A 165 7.38 -31.52 -7.20
CA GLU A 165 6.00 -31.31 -7.67
C GLU A 165 5.81 -29.90 -8.25
N ALA A 166 6.42 -28.88 -7.64
CA ALA A 166 6.41 -27.52 -8.18
C ALA A 166 7.09 -27.45 -9.56
N MET A 167 8.22 -28.12 -9.71
CA MET A 167 8.94 -28.21 -10.99
C MET A 167 8.11 -28.93 -12.06
N LYS A 168 7.46 -30.06 -11.74
CA LYS A 168 6.57 -30.78 -12.66
C LYS A 168 5.41 -29.90 -13.14
N ARG A 169 4.82 -29.12 -12.24
CA ARG A 169 3.70 -28.21 -12.56
C ARG A 169 4.15 -26.86 -13.12
N ARG A 170 5.45 -26.60 -13.23
CA ARG A 170 6.03 -25.32 -13.65
C ARG A 170 5.53 -24.13 -12.81
N LEU A 171 5.36 -24.38 -11.50
CA LEU A 171 4.94 -23.37 -10.53
C LEU A 171 6.10 -22.98 -9.61
N ALA A 172 6.05 -21.77 -9.05
CA ALA A 172 6.92 -21.42 -7.94
C ALA A 172 6.58 -22.30 -6.72
N ILE A 173 7.60 -22.79 -6.00
CA ILE A 173 7.40 -23.63 -4.82
C ILE A 173 6.49 -22.98 -3.77
N GLY A 174 6.58 -21.63 -3.61
CA GLY A 174 5.70 -20.86 -2.72
C GLY A 174 4.22 -20.90 -3.12
N ALA A 175 3.93 -20.88 -4.43
CA ALA A 175 2.56 -20.95 -4.95
C ALA A 175 1.97 -22.35 -4.69
N LEU A 176 2.70 -23.42 -4.99
CA LEU A 176 2.28 -24.77 -4.70
C LEU A 176 2.08 -25.00 -3.19
N ALA A 177 2.96 -24.43 -2.37
CA ALA A 177 2.84 -24.50 -0.91
C ALA A 177 1.57 -23.80 -0.41
N GLN A 178 1.20 -22.66 -0.99
CA GLN A 178 -0.06 -21.94 -0.67
C GLN A 178 -1.29 -22.81 -0.99
N ASP A 179 -1.31 -23.42 -2.17
CA ASP A 179 -2.41 -24.29 -2.58
C ASP A 179 -2.58 -25.50 -1.65
N LEU A 180 -1.48 -26.12 -1.24
CA LEU A 180 -1.48 -27.24 -0.30
C LEU A 180 -2.02 -26.83 1.07
N VAL A 181 -1.54 -25.71 1.63
CA VAL A 181 -1.99 -25.20 2.93
C VAL A 181 -3.47 -24.81 2.88
N ALA A 182 -3.92 -24.15 1.82
CA ALA A 182 -5.29 -23.75 1.62
C ALA A 182 -6.22 -24.96 1.43
N GLY A 183 -5.80 -25.97 0.67
CA GLY A 183 -6.53 -27.23 0.48
C GLY A 183 -6.70 -27.99 1.79
N HIS A 184 -5.65 -28.09 2.60
CA HIS A 184 -5.70 -28.74 3.91
C HIS A 184 -6.60 -27.99 4.90
N ALA A 185 -6.55 -26.66 4.91
CA ALA A 185 -7.42 -25.85 5.74
C ALA A 185 -8.90 -26.05 5.39
N ARG A 186 -9.23 -26.13 4.09
CA ARG A 186 -10.61 -26.40 3.63
C ARG A 186 -11.08 -27.78 4.02
N ALA A 187 -10.23 -28.80 3.89
CA ALA A 187 -10.56 -30.16 4.29
C ALA A 187 -10.86 -30.26 5.80
N ASN A 188 -10.05 -29.62 6.64
CA ASN A 188 -10.25 -29.59 8.08
C ASN A 188 -11.56 -28.87 8.48
N LEU A 189 -11.88 -27.75 7.82
CA LEU A 189 -13.15 -27.06 8.07
C LEU A 189 -14.39 -27.91 7.68
N ALA A 190 -14.29 -28.67 6.59
CA ALA A 190 -15.35 -29.56 6.16
C ALA A 190 -15.56 -30.69 7.16
N THR A 191 -14.49 -31.27 7.72
CA THR A 191 -14.56 -32.35 8.73
C THR A 191 -15.17 -31.83 10.04
N THR A 192 -14.75 -30.66 10.51
CA THR A 192 -15.27 -30.04 11.73
C THR A 192 -16.79 -29.73 11.62
N SER A 193 -17.24 -29.34 10.43
CA SER A 193 -18.66 -29.05 10.17
C SER A 193 -19.53 -30.32 10.12
N GLN A 194 -18.96 -31.48 9.76
CA GLN A 194 -19.66 -32.78 9.79
C GLN A 194 -19.77 -33.32 11.22
N ASP A 195 -18.70 -33.19 12.02
CA ASP A 195 -18.72 -33.62 13.42
C ASP A 195 -19.71 -32.81 14.27
N GLN A 196 -19.83 -31.49 14.01
CA GLN A 196 -20.85 -30.67 14.68
C GLN A 196 -22.29 -31.06 14.29
N LYS A 197 -22.54 -31.44 13.03
CA LYS A 197 -23.88 -31.92 12.61
C LYS A 197 -24.24 -33.27 13.23
N SER A 198 -23.28 -34.19 13.33
CA SER A 198 -23.49 -35.51 13.97
C SER A 198 -23.82 -35.36 15.45
N SER A 199 -23.11 -34.51 16.17
CA SER A 199 -23.32 -34.30 17.61
C SER A 199 -24.67 -33.66 17.94
N VAL A 200 -25.15 -32.75 17.09
CA VAL A 200 -26.48 -32.10 17.25
C VAL A 200 -27.61 -33.11 16.98
N THR A 201 -27.42 -34.02 16.00
CA THR A 201 -28.40 -35.04 15.68
C THR A 201 -28.51 -36.10 16.81
N ASP A 202 -27.39 -36.49 17.41
CA ASP A 202 -27.33 -37.45 18.49
C ASP A 202 -27.98 -36.91 19.79
N VAL A 203 -27.80 -35.62 20.09
CA VAL A 203 -28.46 -34.95 21.22
C VAL A 203 -29.96 -34.83 21.01
N ALA A 204 -30.40 -34.56 19.76
CA ALA A 204 -31.83 -34.47 19.43
C ALA A 204 -32.54 -35.85 19.54
N VAL A 205 -31.90 -36.93 19.10
CA VAL A 205 -32.41 -38.30 19.19
C VAL A 205 -32.50 -38.75 20.66
N LYS A 206 -31.50 -38.47 21.50
CA LYS A 206 -31.53 -38.76 22.94
C LYS A 206 -32.64 -38.00 23.70
N ARG A 207 -32.92 -36.75 23.32
CA ARG A 207 -34.01 -35.96 23.91
C ARG A 207 -35.37 -36.50 23.52
N ALA A 208 -35.59 -36.94 22.28
CA ALA A 208 -36.83 -37.53 21.82
C ALA A 208 -37.13 -38.87 22.52
N ALA A 209 -36.12 -39.73 22.75
CA ALA A 209 -36.25 -41.00 23.45
C ALA A 209 -36.60 -40.82 24.94
N HIS A 210 -36.14 -39.75 25.58
CA HIS A 210 -36.45 -39.48 26.99
C HIS A 210 -37.87 -38.93 27.21
N THR A 211 -38.45 -38.28 26.21
CA THR A 211 -39.80 -37.71 26.28
C THR A 211 -40.90 -38.78 26.10
N THR A 212 -40.61 -39.88 25.41
CA THR A 212 -41.56 -41.04 25.23
C THR A 212 -41.59 -41.96 26.42
N ALA A 213 -40.51 -42.06 27.21
CA ALA A 213 -40.47 -42.95 28.41
C ALA A 213 -41.18 -42.39 29.66
N SER A 214 -41.56 -41.10 29.66
CA SER A 214 -42.24 -40.45 30.81
C SER A 214 -43.75 -40.32 30.65
N ARG A 215 -44.36 -41.05 29.67
CA ARG A 215 -45.83 -41.05 29.40
C ARG A 215 -46.47 -42.43 29.43
N SER A 216 -45.84 -43.37 30.11
CA SER A 216 -46.48 -44.70 30.41
C SER A 216 -46.65 -44.89 31.90
#